data_1de66389cbd575d944783db74dfa6ca1
#
_entry.id   1de66389cbd575d944783db74dfa6ca1
#
_cell.length_a   1.000
_cell.length_b   1.000
_cell.length_c   1.000
_cell.angle_alpha   90.00
_cell.angle_beta   90.00
_cell.angle_gamma   90.00
#
_symmetry.space_group_name_H-M   'P 1'
#
loop_
_entity.id
_entity.type
_entity.pdbx_description
1 polymer ?
#
loop_
_entity_poly.entity_id
_entity_poly.type
_entity_poly.pdbx_seq_one_letter_code
_entity_poly.pdbx_strand_id
1 'polypeptide(L)'
;HWKHRRQRQMCIRDRKIASQRKLIKENKNYSKKICTECKNDNDIQSRDEGFVVRLDVPDEGNLKIKDTIQGDVTVANLELDDFILLRKDQSPTYMLSVVVDDHDLGINYIIRGDDHFINTFRQYYIYKFMNWDIPQYAHIPLIHGEDGTKLSKRHGAVNILDLKNDGYLKEAIINNLILLGWSNNQEKSETIELEEIIENFEISNLSKSSSIFSCLLYTSPSPRDAS
;
A
#
# COMPACT_ATOMS: atom_id res chain seq x y z
N HIS A 1 9.69 -10.44 -25.30
CA HIS A 1 10.65 -10.68 -24.19
C HIS A 1 10.10 -11.53 -23.03
N TRP A 2 8.79 -11.77 -22.98
CA TRP A 2 8.13 -12.59 -21.95
C TRP A 2 8.42 -14.11 -22.08
N LYS A 3 8.96 -14.57 -23.19
CA LYS A 3 9.17 -16.01 -23.48
C LYS A 3 10.27 -16.69 -22.67
N HIS A 4 11.10 -15.97 -21.91
CA HIS A 4 12.27 -16.55 -21.25
C HIS A 4 12.28 -16.48 -19.72
N ARG A 5 11.24 -15.94 -19.08
CA ARG A 5 11.15 -15.93 -17.62
C ARG A 5 9.97 -16.77 -17.20
N ARG A 6 10.23 -17.79 -16.43
CA ARG A 6 9.39 -18.89 -15.95
C ARG A 6 7.96 -18.43 -15.67
N GLN A 7 7.10 -18.55 -16.68
CA GLN A 7 5.66 -18.45 -16.49
C GLN A 7 5.24 -19.67 -15.69
N ARG A 8 4.60 -19.47 -14.56
CA ARG A 8 4.06 -20.54 -13.75
C ARG A 8 2.57 -20.62 -13.91
N GLN A 9 2.17 -21.72 -14.43
CA GLN A 9 0.78 -22.08 -14.58
C GLN A 9 0.21 -22.56 -13.26
N MET A 10 -0.94 -22.07 -12.87
CA MET A 10 -1.72 -22.67 -11.80
C MET A 10 -2.49 -23.85 -12.38
N CYS A 11 -1.95 -25.04 -12.21
CA CYS A 11 -2.57 -26.30 -12.58
C CYS A 11 -3.92 -26.48 -11.88
N ILE A 12 -4.76 -27.39 -12.40
CA ILE A 12 -6.04 -27.98 -11.90
C ILE A 12 -6.11 -28.20 -10.37
N ARG A 13 -5.06 -27.93 -9.65
CA ARG A 13 -4.91 -28.08 -8.19
C ARG A 13 -5.45 -26.93 -7.35
N ASP A 14 -6.13 -25.95 -7.92
CA ASP A 14 -6.86 -24.96 -7.10
C ASP A 14 -7.82 -25.61 -6.10
N ARG A 15 -8.39 -26.77 -6.45
CA ARG A 15 -9.18 -27.56 -5.49
C ARG A 15 -8.32 -28.17 -4.37
N LYS A 16 -7.09 -28.62 -4.70
CA LYS A 16 -6.15 -29.13 -3.67
C LYS A 16 -5.57 -27.99 -2.84
N ILE A 17 -5.30 -26.83 -3.44
CA ILE A 17 -4.85 -25.62 -2.73
C ILE A 17 -5.98 -25.07 -1.85
N ALA A 18 -7.23 -25.09 -2.30
CA ALA A 18 -8.36 -24.67 -1.50
C ALA A 18 -8.62 -25.62 -0.31
N SER A 19 -8.48 -26.93 -0.51
CA SER A 19 -8.56 -27.91 0.58
C SER A 19 -7.33 -27.84 1.50
N GLN A 20 -6.15 -27.62 0.98
CA GLN A 20 -4.96 -27.34 1.78
C GLN A 20 -5.06 -26.02 2.52
N ARG A 21 -5.61 -24.95 1.94
CA ARG A 21 -5.88 -23.68 2.66
C ARG A 21 -6.80 -23.87 3.86
N LYS A 22 -7.73 -24.82 3.80
CA LYS A 22 -8.60 -25.16 4.91
C LYS A 22 -7.84 -25.88 6.03
N LEU A 23 -6.96 -26.82 5.67
CA LEU A 23 -6.05 -27.52 6.60
C LEU A 23 -4.95 -26.60 7.17
N ILE A 24 -4.56 -25.58 6.44
CA ILE A 24 -3.46 -24.66 6.73
C ILE A 24 -3.87 -23.56 7.71
N LYS A 25 -5.15 -23.15 7.74
CA LYS A 25 -5.66 -22.28 8.82
C LYS A 25 -5.50 -22.91 10.19
N GLU A 26 -5.36 -24.23 10.23
CA GLU A 26 -5.18 -25.03 11.44
C GLU A 26 -3.72 -25.27 11.82
N ASN A 27 -2.76 -25.09 10.90
CA ASN A 27 -1.34 -25.36 11.13
C ASN A 27 -0.45 -24.19 10.69
N LYS A 28 0.30 -23.61 11.63
CA LYS A 28 1.11 -22.38 11.47
C LYS A 28 2.30 -22.46 10.50
N ASN A 29 2.58 -23.63 9.88
CA ASN A 29 3.74 -23.86 9.00
C ASN A 29 3.33 -23.87 7.51
N TYR A 30 2.79 -22.77 7.03
CA TYR A 30 2.40 -22.64 5.63
C TYR A 30 3.49 -22.00 4.79
N SER A 31 3.91 -22.70 3.73
CA SER A 31 4.65 -22.08 2.65
C SER A 31 3.70 -21.33 1.72
N LYS A 32 3.88 -20.03 1.59
CA LYS A 32 3.17 -19.18 0.62
C LYS A 32 3.62 -19.48 -0.82
N LYS A 33 4.58 -20.38 -0.98
CA LYS A 33 5.22 -20.76 -2.25
C LYS A 33 4.46 -21.87 -2.96
N ILE A 34 4.56 -21.86 -4.27
CA ILE A 34 4.01 -22.92 -5.11
C ILE A 34 4.89 -24.16 -4.96
N CYS A 35 4.26 -25.33 -4.93
CA CYS A 35 4.99 -26.61 -4.83
C CYS A 35 5.94 -26.80 -6.02
N THR A 36 7.07 -27.46 -5.76
CA THR A 36 8.13 -27.72 -6.74
C THR A 36 7.64 -28.47 -7.99
N GLU A 37 6.68 -29.37 -7.83
CA GLU A 37 6.06 -30.11 -8.94
C GLU A 37 5.33 -29.19 -9.93
N CYS A 38 4.67 -28.12 -9.41
CA CYS A 38 4.01 -27.13 -10.27
C CYS A 38 5.02 -26.18 -10.94
N LYS A 39 6.25 -26.11 -10.40
CA LYS A 39 7.32 -25.29 -10.99
C LYS A 39 7.93 -25.96 -12.24
N ASN A 40 7.89 -27.28 -12.30
CA ASN A 40 8.57 -28.07 -13.33
C ASN A 40 7.61 -28.56 -14.45
N ASP A 41 6.33 -28.25 -14.36
CA ASP A 41 5.33 -28.65 -15.39
C ASP A 41 5.48 -27.78 -16.64
N ASN A 42 6.21 -28.30 -17.62
CA ASN A 42 6.46 -27.60 -18.90
C ASN A 42 5.31 -27.77 -19.92
N ASP A 43 4.23 -28.47 -19.59
CA ASP A 43 3.15 -28.83 -20.51
C ASP A 43 2.09 -27.73 -20.60
N ILE A 44 2.53 -26.55 -21.05
CA ILE A 44 1.71 -25.33 -21.15
C ILE A 44 0.79 -25.34 -22.38
N GLN A 45 1.09 -26.17 -23.39
CA GLN A 45 0.51 -26.04 -24.73
C GLN A 45 -0.79 -26.82 -24.97
N SER A 46 -1.26 -27.65 -24.04
CA SER A 46 -2.36 -28.59 -24.31
C SER A 46 -3.65 -28.37 -23.54
N ARG A 47 -3.85 -27.19 -22.90
CA ARG A 47 -5.05 -27.01 -22.04
C ARG A 47 -5.97 -25.94 -22.57
N ASP A 48 -7.13 -26.35 -23.04
CA ASP A 48 -8.29 -25.49 -23.38
C ASP A 48 -8.86 -24.71 -22.17
N GLU A 49 -8.39 -25.00 -20.97
CA GLU A 49 -8.74 -24.28 -19.75
C GLU A 49 -7.74 -23.14 -19.50
N GLY A 50 -8.25 -21.92 -19.37
CA GLY A 50 -7.44 -20.73 -19.11
C GLY A 50 -6.48 -20.90 -17.91
N PHE A 51 -5.33 -20.24 -17.95
CA PHE A 51 -4.25 -20.35 -16.98
C PHE A 51 -4.06 -19.07 -16.14
N VAL A 52 -3.43 -19.21 -15.00
CA VAL A 52 -3.06 -18.08 -14.12
C VAL A 52 -1.55 -17.89 -14.19
N VAL A 53 -1.10 -16.66 -14.40
CA VAL A 53 0.31 -16.30 -14.35
C VAL A 53 0.66 -15.80 -12.94
N ARG A 54 1.71 -16.39 -12.36
CA ARG A 54 2.24 -15.98 -11.06
C ARG A 54 3.68 -15.53 -11.17
N LEU A 55 4.08 -14.64 -10.28
CA LEU A 55 5.48 -14.28 -10.11
C LEU A 55 6.18 -15.33 -9.26
N ASP A 56 7.34 -15.79 -9.72
CA ASP A 56 8.23 -16.64 -8.96
C ASP A 56 9.19 -15.78 -8.13
N VAL A 57 8.78 -15.50 -6.89
CA VAL A 57 9.62 -14.76 -5.96
C VAL A 57 10.75 -15.65 -5.45
N PRO A 58 12.02 -15.20 -5.38
CA PRO A 58 13.11 -15.98 -4.83
C PRO A 58 12.79 -16.50 -3.44
N ASP A 59 13.20 -17.73 -3.16
CA ASP A 59 12.99 -18.36 -1.84
C ASP A 59 14.01 -17.90 -0.81
N GLU A 60 15.23 -17.59 -1.26
CA GLU A 60 16.35 -17.22 -0.40
C GLU A 60 16.63 -15.71 -0.40
N GLY A 61 17.27 -15.26 0.67
CA GLY A 61 17.69 -13.87 0.82
C GLY A 61 16.63 -12.97 1.46
N ASN A 62 17.02 -11.72 1.61
CA ASN A 62 16.19 -10.68 2.20
C ASN A 62 16.05 -9.53 1.20
N LEU A 63 14.88 -8.92 1.17
CA LEU A 63 14.63 -7.71 0.42
C LEU A 63 14.53 -6.54 1.38
N LYS A 64 15.39 -5.54 1.16
CA LYS A 64 15.39 -4.29 1.91
C LYS A 64 14.80 -3.17 1.04
N ILE A 65 13.79 -2.50 1.54
CA ILE A 65 13.19 -1.30 0.94
C ILE A 65 13.53 -0.11 1.83
N LYS A 66 14.00 0.97 1.20
CA LYS A 66 14.18 2.26 1.86
C LYS A 66 12.94 3.10 1.61
N ASP A 67 12.20 3.37 2.68
CA ASP A 67 11.01 4.22 2.66
C ASP A 67 11.33 5.57 3.29
N THR A 68 10.84 6.66 2.69
CA THR A 68 11.16 8.01 3.17
C THR A 68 10.62 8.29 4.58
N ILE A 69 9.46 7.71 4.91
CA ILE A 69 8.80 7.92 6.21
C ILE A 69 9.14 6.78 7.17
N GLN A 70 8.91 5.52 6.75
CA GLN A 70 9.07 4.35 7.62
C GLN A 70 10.56 4.00 7.84
N GLY A 71 11.45 4.46 6.95
CA GLY A 71 12.87 4.15 6.97
C GLY A 71 13.19 2.81 6.31
N ASP A 72 14.26 2.19 6.74
CA ASP A 72 14.74 0.93 6.18
C ASP A 72 13.94 -0.25 6.74
N VAL A 73 13.20 -0.94 5.89
CA VAL A 73 12.44 -2.14 6.25
C VAL A 73 12.91 -3.34 5.44
N THR A 74 13.15 -4.44 6.13
CA THR A 74 13.65 -5.68 5.55
C THR A 74 12.68 -6.81 5.78
N VAL A 75 12.38 -7.56 4.72
CA VAL A 75 11.50 -8.73 4.76
C VAL A 75 12.26 -9.92 4.15
N ALA A 76 12.15 -11.09 4.78
CA ALA A 76 12.70 -12.31 4.20
C ALA A 76 11.89 -12.71 2.95
N ASN A 77 12.56 -13.10 1.88
CA ASN A 77 11.87 -13.50 0.64
C ASN A 77 10.93 -14.69 0.84
N LEU A 78 11.24 -15.56 1.80
CA LEU A 78 10.40 -16.70 2.16
C LEU A 78 9.01 -16.27 2.69
N GLU A 79 8.88 -15.06 3.23
CA GLU A 79 7.60 -14.52 3.73
C GLU A 79 6.71 -13.97 2.61
N LEU A 80 7.29 -13.72 1.43
CA LEU A 80 6.55 -13.25 0.27
C LEU A 80 5.94 -14.44 -0.48
N ASP A 81 4.72 -14.28 -0.94
CA ASP A 81 4.01 -15.29 -1.72
C ASP A 81 4.35 -15.19 -3.22
N ASP A 82 4.16 -16.30 -3.94
CA ASP A 82 4.14 -16.31 -5.39
C ASP A 82 2.78 -15.78 -5.87
N PHE A 83 2.63 -14.48 -5.92
CA PHE A 83 1.35 -13.82 -6.16
C PHE A 83 0.94 -13.83 -7.64
N ILE A 84 -0.37 -13.70 -7.86
CA ILE A 84 -0.95 -13.73 -9.20
C ILE A 84 -0.70 -12.39 -9.91
N LEU A 85 -0.19 -12.44 -11.14
CA LEU A 85 -0.06 -11.31 -12.05
C LEU A 85 -1.26 -11.22 -13.02
N LEU A 86 -1.60 -12.35 -13.68
CA LEU A 86 -2.75 -12.46 -14.56
C LEU A 86 -3.72 -13.51 -14.03
N ARG A 87 -4.99 -13.19 -14.08
CA ARG A 87 -6.09 -14.13 -13.74
C ARG A 87 -6.33 -15.09 -14.88
N LYS A 88 -7.22 -16.07 -14.64
CA LYS A 88 -7.59 -17.09 -15.63
C LYS A 88 -8.18 -16.49 -16.92
N ASP A 89 -8.90 -15.39 -16.82
CA ASP A 89 -9.47 -14.62 -17.92
C ASP A 89 -8.45 -13.67 -18.59
N GLN A 90 -7.18 -13.80 -18.25
CA GLN A 90 -6.06 -12.96 -18.71
C GLN A 90 -6.14 -11.50 -18.24
N SER A 91 -7.09 -11.14 -17.37
CA SER A 91 -7.11 -9.82 -16.78
C SER A 91 -5.96 -9.66 -15.78
N PRO A 92 -5.27 -8.51 -15.76
CA PRO A 92 -4.20 -8.26 -14.80
C PRO A 92 -4.75 -8.10 -13.38
N THR A 93 -3.94 -8.44 -12.40
CA THR A 93 -4.22 -8.08 -11.01
C THR A 93 -3.72 -6.66 -10.74
N TYR A 94 -4.19 -6.07 -9.65
CA TYR A 94 -3.71 -4.77 -9.17
C TYR A 94 -2.17 -4.71 -9.10
N MET A 95 -1.51 -5.79 -8.65
CA MET A 95 -0.05 -5.83 -8.53
C MET A 95 0.68 -5.59 -9.85
N LEU A 96 0.16 -6.14 -10.94
CA LEU A 96 0.75 -5.95 -12.26
C LEU A 96 0.33 -4.61 -12.86
N SER A 97 -0.96 -4.28 -12.81
CA SER A 97 -1.49 -3.07 -13.45
C SER A 97 -0.81 -1.81 -12.93
N VAL A 98 -0.74 -1.65 -11.58
CA VAL A 98 -0.16 -0.45 -10.99
C VAL A 98 1.31 -0.28 -11.34
N VAL A 99 2.09 -1.36 -11.40
CA VAL A 99 3.52 -1.28 -11.76
C VAL A 99 3.71 -0.89 -13.22
N VAL A 100 2.85 -1.42 -14.11
CA VAL A 100 2.90 -1.08 -15.55
C VAL A 100 2.47 0.37 -15.75
N ASP A 101 1.38 0.79 -15.13
CA ASP A 101 0.88 2.16 -15.24
C ASP A 101 1.90 3.17 -14.68
N ASP A 102 2.48 2.89 -13.51
CA ASP A 102 3.51 3.74 -12.89
C ASP A 102 4.74 3.86 -13.79
N HIS A 103 5.20 2.74 -14.37
CA HIS A 103 6.32 2.74 -15.31
C HIS A 103 6.01 3.55 -16.57
N ASP A 104 4.87 3.31 -17.22
CA ASP A 104 4.51 3.93 -18.48
C ASP A 104 4.23 5.44 -18.33
N LEU A 105 3.74 5.86 -17.15
CA LEU A 105 3.55 7.26 -16.79
C LEU A 105 4.82 7.94 -16.28
N GLY A 106 5.91 7.21 -16.11
CA GLY A 106 7.19 7.74 -15.60
C GLY A 106 7.13 8.15 -14.12
N ILE A 107 6.31 7.47 -13.33
CA ILE A 107 6.20 7.72 -11.88
C ILE A 107 7.50 7.29 -11.20
N ASN A 108 8.18 8.23 -10.57
CA ASN A 108 9.44 8.02 -9.87
C ASN A 108 9.32 8.09 -8.34
N TYR A 109 8.14 8.48 -7.83
CA TYR A 109 7.89 8.61 -6.40
C TYR A 109 6.45 8.20 -6.07
N ILE A 110 6.29 7.25 -5.15
CA ILE A 110 4.97 6.71 -4.74
C ILE A 110 4.70 7.07 -3.29
N ILE A 111 3.66 7.87 -3.08
CA ILE A 111 3.16 8.26 -1.76
C ILE A 111 1.80 7.62 -1.55
N ARG A 112 1.64 6.80 -0.50
CA ARG A 112 0.38 6.08 -0.23
C ARG A 112 0.24 5.67 1.24
N GLY A 113 -0.90 5.13 1.61
CA GLY A 113 -1.12 4.59 2.96
C GLY A 113 -0.26 3.36 3.27
N ASP A 114 0.11 3.21 4.53
CA ASP A 114 0.98 2.12 5.02
C ASP A 114 0.29 0.74 4.99
N ASP A 115 -1.03 0.67 4.85
CA ASP A 115 -1.76 -0.57 4.58
C ASP A 115 -1.34 -1.24 3.25
N HIS A 116 -0.72 -0.49 2.35
CA HIS A 116 -0.13 -0.99 1.12
C HIS A 116 1.37 -1.30 1.23
N PHE A 117 1.99 -1.18 2.41
CA PHE A 117 3.43 -1.32 2.58
C PHE A 117 3.96 -2.67 2.11
N ILE A 118 3.29 -3.78 2.46
CA ILE A 118 3.69 -5.14 2.02
C ILE A 118 3.63 -5.31 0.49
N ASN A 119 2.79 -4.54 -0.20
CA ASN A 119 2.68 -4.60 -1.65
C ASN A 119 3.96 -4.08 -2.33
N THR A 120 4.70 -3.19 -1.69
CA THR A 120 5.97 -2.66 -2.21
C THR A 120 6.99 -3.76 -2.44
N PHE A 121 7.09 -4.72 -1.52
CA PHE A 121 8.00 -5.86 -1.66
C PHE A 121 7.63 -6.76 -2.83
N ARG A 122 6.34 -6.92 -3.11
CA ARG A 122 5.85 -7.67 -4.28
C ARG A 122 6.11 -6.91 -5.57
N GLN A 123 5.75 -5.62 -5.61
CA GLN A 123 5.93 -4.72 -6.75
C GLN A 123 7.40 -4.56 -7.12
N TYR A 124 8.30 -4.48 -6.14
CA TYR A 124 9.74 -4.46 -6.34
C TYR A 124 10.23 -5.59 -7.27
N TYR A 125 9.71 -6.82 -7.06
CA TYR A 125 10.11 -7.94 -7.90
C TYR A 125 9.58 -7.84 -9.32
N ILE A 126 8.44 -7.17 -9.55
CA ILE A 126 7.97 -6.90 -10.91
C ILE A 126 8.92 -5.92 -11.59
N TYR A 127 9.21 -4.77 -10.99
CA TYR A 127 10.20 -3.80 -11.51
C TYR A 127 11.54 -4.48 -11.81
N LYS A 128 12.05 -5.22 -10.87
CA LYS A 128 13.34 -5.91 -10.98
C LYS A 128 13.37 -6.92 -12.14
N PHE A 129 12.33 -7.73 -12.31
CA PHE A 129 12.29 -8.73 -13.36
C PHE A 129 11.99 -8.14 -14.74
N MET A 130 11.35 -6.99 -14.79
CA MET A 130 11.16 -6.21 -16.01
C MET A 130 12.39 -5.39 -16.39
N ASN A 131 13.37 -5.28 -15.48
CA ASN A 131 14.54 -4.42 -15.59
C ASN A 131 14.15 -2.94 -15.74
N TRP A 132 13.14 -2.52 -14.97
CA TRP A 132 12.66 -1.16 -14.85
C TRP A 132 13.26 -0.48 -13.62
N ASP A 133 13.34 0.84 -13.65
CA ASP A 133 13.75 1.64 -12.49
C ASP A 133 12.72 1.51 -11.38
N ILE A 134 13.21 1.39 -10.14
CA ILE A 134 12.34 1.23 -8.96
C ILE A 134 12.05 2.63 -8.42
N PRO A 135 10.77 3.03 -8.27
CA PRO A 135 10.43 4.33 -7.72
C PRO A 135 10.82 4.44 -6.23
N GLN A 136 10.92 5.66 -5.75
CA GLN A 136 11.03 5.94 -4.32
C GLN A 136 9.66 5.76 -3.65
N TYR A 137 9.66 5.42 -2.36
CA TYR A 137 8.44 5.17 -1.61
C TYR A 137 8.34 6.01 -0.35
N ALA A 138 7.14 6.47 -0.06
CA ALA A 138 6.76 7.07 1.21
C ALA A 138 5.40 6.50 1.66
N HIS A 139 5.38 5.75 2.75
CA HIS A 139 4.17 5.17 3.30
C HIS A 139 3.69 5.97 4.50
N ILE A 140 2.57 6.66 4.32
CA ILE A 140 1.94 7.50 5.33
C ILE A 140 1.10 6.63 6.25
N PRO A 141 1.22 6.75 7.59
CA PRO A 141 0.38 6.03 8.52
C PRO A 141 -1.10 6.32 8.31
N LEU A 142 -1.93 5.32 8.60
CA LEU A 142 -3.38 5.48 8.53
C LEU A 142 -3.87 6.42 9.63
N ILE A 143 -4.90 7.18 9.31
CA ILE A 143 -5.64 7.98 10.27
C ILE A 143 -6.68 7.10 10.96
N HIS A 144 -6.77 7.18 12.27
CA HIS A 144 -7.74 6.47 13.09
C HIS A 144 -8.83 7.40 13.62
N GLY A 145 -9.99 6.86 13.90
CA GLY A 145 -11.02 7.53 14.67
C GLY A 145 -10.72 7.56 16.16
N GLU A 146 -11.55 8.24 16.94
CA GLU A 146 -11.41 8.32 18.41
C GLU A 146 -11.55 6.95 19.09
N ASP A 147 -12.19 5.98 18.42
CA ASP A 147 -12.29 4.58 18.87
C ASP A 147 -11.02 3.75 18.59
N GLY A 148 -9.98 4.36 18.02
CA GLY A 148 -8.73 3.71 17.66
C GLY A 148 -8.80 2.82 16.43
N THR A 149 -9.95 2.74 15.73
CA THR A 149 -10.08 1.97 14.50
C THR A 149 -9.71 2.82 13.27
N LYS A 150 -9.33 2.16 12.17
CA LYS A 150 -9.05 2.85 10.90
C LYS A 150 -10.26 3.72 10.50
N LEU A 151 -10.02 5.01 10.27
CA LEU A 151 -11.04 5.92 9.81
C LEU A 151 -11.66 5.43 8.49
N SER A 152 -12.94 5.20 8.48
CA SER A 152 -13.67 4.70 7.32
C SER A 152 -15.04 5.36 7.20
N LYS A 153 -15.61 5.34 6.00
CA LYS A 153 -16.97 5.85 5.73
C LYS A 153 -18.04 5.28 6.67
N ARG A 154 -17.83 4.07 7.21
CA ARG A 154 -18.76 3.41 8.15
C ARG A 154 -18.74 4.02 9.56
N HIS A 155 -17.66 4.72 9.90
CA HIS A 155 -17.46 5.37 11.20
C HIS A 155 -17.71 6.87 11.14
N GLY A 156 -18.51 7.34 10.14
CA GLY A 156 -18.80 8.77 10.00
C GLY A 156 -17.58 9.58 9.57
N ALA A 157 -16.64 8.97 8.84
CA ALA A 157 -15.53 9.72 8.25
C ALA A 157 -16.10 10.86 7.43
N VAL A 158 -15.87 12.07 7.89
CA VAL A 158 -16.38 13.28 7.28
C VAL A 158 -15.70 13.46 5.92
N ASN A 159 -16.48 13.57 4.87
CA ASN A 159 -15.95 13.98 3.58
C ASN A 159 -15.55 15.47 3.68
N ILE A 160 -14.44 15.86 3.07
CA ILE A 160 -14.01 17.28 3.02
C ILE A 160 -15.12 18.20 2.49
N LEU A 161 -15.94 17.70 1.55
CA LEU A 161 -17.09 18.47 1.04
C LEU A 161 -18.18 18.66 2.10
N ASP A 162 -18.35 17.74 3.02
CA ASP A 162 -19.30 17.85 4.11
C ASP A 162 -18.84 18.94 5.08
N LEU A 163 -17.55 18.97 5.44
CA LEU A 163 -16.97 20.05 6.24
C LEU A 163 -17.16 21.42 5.59
N LYS A 164 -16.99 21.52 4.27
CA LYS A 164 -17.28 22.76 3.54
C LYS A 164 -18.75 23.16 3.63
N ASN A 165 -19.67 22.21 3.50
CA ASN A 165 -21.11 22.45 3.59
C ASN A 165 -21.54 22.86 5.01
N ASP A 166 -20.85 22.33 6.01
CA ASP A 166 -21.04 22.68 7.43
C ASP A 166 -20.44 24.05 7.80
N GLY A 167 -19.80 24.72 6.81
CA GLY A 167 -19.31 26.09 6.96
C GLY A 167 -17.89 26.22 7.51
N TYR A 168 -17.11 25.14 7.57
CA TYR A 168 -15.71 25.23 7.98
C TYR A 168 -14.87 25.98 6.93
N LEU A 169 -13.99 26.84 7.40
CA LEU A 169 -13.04 27.54 6.54
C LEU A 169 -12.02 26.59 5.94
N LYS A 170 -11.66 26.79 4.67
CA LYS A 170 -10.69 25.92 3.97
C LYS A 170 -9.32 25.94 4.67
N GLU A 171 -8.91 27.08 5.21
CA GLU A 171 -7.66 27.27 5.94
C GLU A 171 -7.63 26.40 7.20
N ALA A 172 -8.72 26.37 7.96
CA ALA A 172 -8.85 25.53 9.15
C ALA A 172 -8.81 24.04 8.80
N ILE A 173 -9.47 23.63 7.71
CA ILE A 173 -9.45 22.24 7.24
C ILE A 173 -8.02 21.83 6.85
N ILE A 174 -7.33 22.65 6.05
CA ILE A 174 -5.96 22.38 5.61
C ILE A 174 -5.02 22.31 6.81
N ASN A 175 -5.09 23.27 7.72
CA ASN A 175 -4.25 23.32 8.91
C ASN A 175 -4.43 22.07 9.78
N ASN A 176 -5.66 21.63 10.01
CA ASN A 176 -5.91 20.42 10.79
C ASN A 176 -5.39 19.16 10.08
N LEU A 177 -5.60 19.03 8.76
CA LEU A 177 -5.09 17.89 8.00
C LEU A 177 -3.55 17.82 8.03
N ILE A 178 -2.87 18.95 7.97
CA ILE A 178 -1.41 19.01 8.09
C ILE A 178 -0.97 18.55 9.48
N LEU A 179 -1.58 19.06 10.53
CA LEU A 179 -1.23 18.73 11.92
C LEU A 179 -1.47 17.25 12.27
N LEU A 180 -2.28 16.53 11.50
CA LEU A 180 -2.48 15.09 11.69
C LEU A 180 -1.21 14.26 11.41
N GLY A 181 -0.31 14.73 10.57
CA GLY A 181 0.82 13.89 10.20
C GLY A 181 2.14 14.63 9.99
N TRP A 182 2.12 15.95 9.90
CA TRP A 182 3.32 16.74 9.70
C TRP A 182 3.57 17.64 10.90
N SER A 183 4.82 17.75 11.31
CA SER A 183 5.23 18.67 12.37
C SER A 183 6.36 19.56 11.87
N ASN A 184 6.17 20.85 11.96
CA ASN A 184 7.27 21.79 11.86
C ASN A 184 8.09 21.68 13.16
N ASN A 185 9.39 21.41 13.06
CA ASN A 185 10.30 21.35 14.22
C ASN A 185 10.49 22.73 14.90
N GLN A 186 9.88 23.76 14.37
CA GLN A 186 9.91 25.12 14.87
C GLN A 186 8.54 25.43 15.51
N GLU A 187 8.49 25.46 16.82
CA GLU A 187 7.38 25.87 17.68
C GLU A 187 6.01 25.18 17.43
N LYS A 188 5.37 24.78 18.52
CA LYS A 188 3.99 24.26 18.53
C LYS A 188 2.99 25.41 18.36
N SER A 189 2.95 26.00 17.17
CA SER A 189 1.84 26.87 16.81
C SER A 189 0.61 26.00 16.51
N GLU A 190 -0.53 26.33 17.11
CA GLU A 190 -1.80 25.65 16.83
C GLU A 190 -2.32 26.00 15.43
N THR A 191 -1.83 27.05 14.84
CA THR A 191 -2.18 27.50 13.48
C THR A 191 -0.91 27.82 12.70
N ILE A 192 -0.83 27.30 11.47
CA ILE A 192 0.28 27.51 10.54
C ILE A 192 -0.31 28.08 9.26
N GLU A 193 0.26 29.19 8.79
CA GLU A 193 -0.17 29.79 7.52
C GLU A 193 0.19 28.89 6.33
N LEU A 194 -0.66 28.92 5.29
CA LEU A 194 -0.48 28.05 4.12
C LEU A 194 0.85 28.26 3.41
N GLU A 195 1.29 29.50 3.33
CA GLU A 195 2.56 29.90 2.74
C GLU A 195 3.72 29.29 3.52
N GLU A 196 3.69 29.31 4.84
CA GLU A 196 4.69 28.69 5.71
C GLU A 196 4.71 27.17 5.54
N ILE A 197 3.53 26.53 5.38
CA ILE A 197 3.43 25.10 5.11
C ILE A 197 4.14 24.78 3.78
N ILE A 198 3.84 25.53 2.71
CA ILE A 198 4.41 25.30 1.38
C ILE A 198 5.94 25.44 1.38
N GLU A 199 6.46 26.44 2.10
CA GLU A 199 7.90 26.70 2.17
C GLU A 199 8.67 25.65 2.96
N ASN A 200 8.05 25.08 4.00
CA ASN A 200 8.74 24.19 4.95
C ASN A 200 8.33 22.71 4.83
N PHE A 201 7.37 22.39 3.94
CA PHE A 201 6.88 21.02 3.83
C PHE A 201 7.93 20.09 3.24
N GLU A 202 8.34 19.12 4.04
CA GLU A 202 9.16 17.99 3.60
C GLU A 202 8.49 16.67 3.97
N ILE A 203 8.48 15.73 3.04
CA ILE A 203 7.91 14.39 3.26
C ILE A 203 8.63 13.64 4.38
N SER A 204 9.94 13.89 4.55
CA SER A 204 10.76 13.30 5.61
C SER A 204 10.31 13.72 7.03
N ASN A 205 9.59 14.84 7.16
CA ASN A 205 9.06 15.35 8.42
C ASN A 205 7.65 14.82 8.76
N LEU A 206 7.12 13.91 7.93
CA LEU A 206 5.87 13.23 8.24
C LEU A 206 6.05 12.23 9.39
N SER A 207 5.06 12.17 10.27
CA SER A 207 5.03 11.25 11.40
C SER A 207 5.03 9.79 10.93
N LYS A 208 5.75 8.94 11.66
CA LYS A 208 5.68 7.46 11.51
C LYS A 208 4.50 6.85 12.25
N SER A 209 3.92 7.60 13.15
CA SER A 209 2.82 7.12 14.00
C SER A 209 1.48 7.52 13.42
N SER A 210 0.50 6.64 13.56
CA SER A 210 -0.89 6.93 13.22
C SER A 210 -1.42 8.09 14.06
N SER A 211 -2.20 8.96 13.43
CA SER A 211 -2.87 10.07 14.09
C SER A 211 -4.34 9.76 14.32
N ILE A 212 -4.91 10.35 15.37
CA ILE A 212 -6.33 10.26 15.67
C ILE A 212 -7.01 11.50 15.11
N PHE A 213 -8.02 11.28 14.29
CA PHE A 213 -8.87 12.34 13.78
C PHE A 213 -9.94 12.67 14.82
N SER A 214 -9.90 13.89 15.37
CA SER A 214 -10.92 14.38 16.28
C SER A 214 -11.69 15.54 15.62
N CYS A 215 -13.01 15.43 15.57
CA CYS A 215 -13.88 16.49 15.07
C CYS A 215 -13.85 17.75 15.95
N LEU A 216 -13.42 17.64 17.20
CA LEU A 216 -13.35 18.75 18.16
C LEU A 216 -12.31 19.81 17.77
N LEU A 217 -11.28 19.43 17.01
CA LEU A 217 -10.26 20.39 16.55
C LEU A 217 -10.78 21.42 15.52
N TYR A 218 -11.98 21.20 14.96
CA TYR A 218 -12.61 22.15 14.06
C TYR A 218 -13.51 23.18 14.75
N THR A 219 -13.79 23.01 16.05
CA THR A 219 -14.55 23.96 16.80
C THR A 219 -13.63 25.11 17.26
N SER A 220 -13.43 26.09 16.38
CA SER A 220 -13.00 27.41 16.81
C SER A 220 -14.07 27.93 17.79
N PRO A 221 -13.69 28.49 18.96
CA PRO A 221 -14.68 29.09 19.83
C PRO A 221 -15.48 30.09 19.04
N SER A 222 -16.79 29.92 19.03
CA SER A 222 -17.70 30.87 18.37
C SER A 222 -17.42 32.26 18.96
N PRO A 223 -17.41 33.33 18.16
CA PRO A 223 -17.32 34.69 18.69
C PRO A 223 -18.39 35.03 19.74
N ARG A 224 -19.38 34.15 19.93
CA ARG A 224 -20.43 34.29 20.95
C ARG A 224 -20.04 33.74 22.31
N ASP A 225 -18.95 32.92 22.39
CA ASP A 225 -18.48 32.31 23.65
C ASP A 225 -17.38 33.17 24.29
N ALA A 226 -17.03 34.30 23.70
CA ALA A 226 -16.03 35.27 24.18
C ALA A 226 -16.67 36.51 24.86
N SER A 227 -17.83 36.35 25.49
CA SER A 227 -18.48 37.43 26.27
C SER A 227 -18.60 37.10 27.74
#